data_bdb0aabc788c720355f9b3e750a7ea11
#
_entry.id   bdb0aabc788c720355f9b3e750a7ea11
#
_cell.length_a   1.000
_cell.length_b   1.000
_cell.length_c   1.000
_cell.angle_alpha   90.00
_cell.angle_beta   90.00
_cell.angle_gamma   90.00
#
_symmetry.space_group_name_H-M   'P 1'
#
loop_
_entity.id
_entity.type
_entity.pdbx_description
1 polymer ?
#
loop_
_entity_poly.entity_id
_entity_poly.type
_entity_poly.pdbx_seq_one_letter_code
_entity_poly.pdbx_strand_id
1 'polypeptide(L)'
;MRETDDRCRLVLIPPPTEDIEKQAQQLEEALGAGDVATVILPQYGRDDQQFQIAAEHIVPIAQAHGAAALIAGDSRTAGRSKADGLHFEGSIEDLRDTLAKHTPKMIVGAGGASERHKALEIGEAQPDYIFFGKIEGDIKPEPHPKNLALAEWWASMVEIPCIVMGGNEVASVVAAAETGAEFVALRLAVFEHPEGPAAAIATANALLDEKAPRFNA
;
A
#
# COMPACT_ATOMS: atom_id res chain seq x y z
N MET A 1 -9.82 10.86 -15.93
CA MET A 1 -9.36 9.46 -15.72
C MET A 1 -7.93 9.42 -16.24
N ARG A 2 -6.97 9.04 -15.40
CA ARG A 2 -5.57 8.88 -15.84
C ARG A 2 -5.47 7.61 -16.68
N GLU A 3 -4.55 7.54 -17.63
CA GLU A 3 -4.34 6.33 -18.46
C GLU A 3 -4.03 5.06 -17.64
N THR A 4 -3.60 5.23 -16.39
CA THR A 4 -3.25 4.14 -15.47
C THR A 4 -4.40 3.70 -14.54
N ASP A 5 -5.54 4.41 -14.55
CA ASP A 5 -6.67 4.09 -13.65
C ASP A 5 -7.45 2.83 -14.08
N ASP A 6 -7.13 2.26 -15.23
CA ASP A 6 -7.78 1.07 -15.79
C ASP A 6 -7.02 -0.25 -15.52
N ARG A 7 -5.91 -0.19 -14.76
CA ARG A 7 -5.08 -1.36 -14.41
C ARG A 7 -4.63 -1.31 -12.95
N CYS A 8 -4.07 -2.42 -12.49
CA CYS A 8 -3.39 -2.48 -11.18
C CYS A 8 -2.34 -1.38 -11.04
N ARG A 9 -2.32 -0.68 -9.90
CA ARG A 9 -1.40 0.43 -9.59
C ARG A 9 -0.52 0.12 -8.38
N LEU A 10 0.57 0.86 -8.24
CA LEU A 10 1.55 0.65 -7.18
C LEU A 10 1.14 1.32 -5.87
N VAL A 11 1.39 0.61 -4.78
CA VAL A 11 1.41 1.13 -3.40
C VAL A 11 2.84 0.95 -2.87
N LEU A 12 3.42 1.98 -2.30
CA LEU A 12 4.76 1.92 -1.71
C LEU A 12 4.71 1.85 -0.19
N ILE A 13 5.57 1.02 0.36
CA ILE A 13 5.76 0.88 1.81
C ILE A 13 7.24 1.15 2.11
N PRO A 14 7.64 2.34 2.58
CA PRO A 14 9.02 2.61 2.94
C PRO A 14 9.48 1.68 4.08
N PRO A 15 10.66 1.03 3.95
CA PRO A 15 11.18 0.14 4.99
C PRO A 15 11.62 0.91 6.24
N PRO A 16 11.76 0.23 7.40
CA PRO A 16 12.27 0.88 8.61
C PRO A 16 13.70 1.40 8.40
N THR A 17 13.96 2.62 8.87
CA THR A 17 15.30 3.22 8.88
C THR A 17 15.40 4.26 9.98
N GLU A 18 16.61 4.48 10.49
CA GLU A 18 16.92 5.60 11.39
C GLU A 18 17.23 6.89 10.62
N ASP A 19 17.62 6.77 9.34
CA ASP A 19 17.93 7.90 8.46
C ASP A 19 16.68 8.32 7.65
N ILE A 20 15.91 9.24 8.25
CA ILE A 20 14.66 9.74 7.68
C ILE A 20 14.91 10.57 6.42
N GLU A 21 16.02 11.31 6.35
CA GLU A 21 16.35 12.12 5.17
C GLU A 21 16.66 11.22 3.97
N LYS A 22 17.43 10.15 4.19
CA LYS A 22 17.67 9.15 3.15
C LYS A 22 16.39 8.46 2.70
N GLN A 23 15.49 8.12 3.64
CA GLN A 23 14.18 7.55 3.30
C GLN A 23 13.35 8.51 2.45
N ALA A 24 13.32 9.77 2.82
CA ALA A 24 12.62 10.83 2.09
C ALA A 24 13.18 11.00 0.67
N GLN A 25 14.52 11.04 0.52
CA GLN A 25 15.16 11.11 -0.79
C GLN A 25 14.82 9.89 -1.67
N GLN A 26 14.92 8.67 -1.13
CA GLN A 26 14.58 7.45 -1.86
C GLN A 26 13.10 7.43 -2.29
N LEU A 27 12.21 7.94 -1.45
CA LEU A 27 10.79 8.05 -1.79
C LEU A 27 10.57 9.09 -2.89
N GLU A 28 11.21 10.25 -2.83
CA GLU A 28 11.16 11.28 -3.87
C GLU A 28 11.61 10.73 -5.23
N GLU A 29 12.75 9.99 -5.26
CA GLU A 29 13.25 9.33 -6.46
C GLU A 29 12.25 8.31 -7.02
N ALA A 30 11.63 7.50 -6.15
CA ALA A 30 10.63 6.52 -6.55
C ALA A 30 9.39 7.20 -7.15
N LEU A 31 8.82 8.17 -6.45
CA LEU A 31 7.59 8.85 -6.87
C LEU A 31 7.76 9.70 -8.13
N GLY A 32 8.98 10.20 -8.38
CA GLY A 32 9.31 10.93 -9.60
C GLY A 32 9.45 10.05 -10.85
N ALA A 33 9.54 8.73 -10.70
CA ALA A 33 9.87 7.82 -11.80
C ALA A 33 8.66 7.12 -12.46
N GLY A 34 7.46 7.22 -11.90
CA GLY A 34 6.27 6.59 -12.48
C GLY A 34 5.02 6.71 -11.62
N ASP A 35 3.95 6.04 -12.05
CA ASP A 35 2.67 6.06 -11.35
C ASP A 35 2.72 5.27 -10.03
N VAL A 36 2.41 5.95 -8.95
CA VAL A 36 2.21 5.39 -7.61
C VAL A 36 0.92 5.97 -7.05
N ALA A 37 0.00 5.11 -6.66
CA ALA A 37 -1.29 5.53 -6.14
C ALA A 37 -1.22 5.97 -4.67
N THR A 38 -0.44 5.26 -3.86
CA THR A 38 -0.47 5.40 -2.40
C THR A 38 0.88 5.09 -1.79
N VAL A 39 1.22 5.80 -0.72
CA VAL A 39 2.32 5.47 0.19
C VAL A 39 1.72 5.12 1.55
N ILE A 40 2.03 3.94 2.08
CA ILE A 40 1.66 3.53 3.44
C ILE A 40 2.92 3.62 4.29
N LEU A 41 2.93 4.49 5.30
CA LEU A 41 4.05 4.65 6.24
C LEU A 41 3.76 3.91 7.54
N PRO A 42 4.43 2.77 7.81
CA PRO A 42 4.27 2.04 9.05
C PRO A 42 5.09 2.65 10.19
N GLN A 43 4.57 2.52 11.40
CA GLN A 43 5.30 2.95 12.61
C GLN A 43 6.55 2.08 12.84
N TYR A 44 6.47 0.78 12.54
CA TYR A 44 7.52 -0.19 12.89
C TYR A 44 7.87 -0.12 14.40
N GLY A 45 9.17 -0.13 14.72
CA GLY A 45 9.64 0.00 16.11
C GLY A 45 9.89 1.43 16.60
N ARG A 46 9.45 2.47 15.84
CA ARG A 46 9.61 3.86 16.24
C ARG A 46 8.73 4.21 17.44
N ASP A 47 9.24 5.04 18.34
CA ASP A 47 8.38 5.69 19.32
C ASP A 47 7.48 6.76 18.66
N ASP A 48 6.51 7.29 19.41
CA ASP A 48 5.52 8.24 18.88
C ASP A 48 6.17 9.52 18.34
N GLN A 49 7.26 10.00 18.95
CA GLN A 49 7.95 11.21 18.51
C GLN A 49 8.72 10.96 17.20
N GLN A 50 9.47 9.87 17.14
CA GLN A 50 10.20 9.46 15.94
C GLN A 50 9.25 9.21 14.77
N PHE A 51 8.10 8.57 15.04
CA PHE A 51 7.11 8.30 14.03
C PHE A 51 6.44 9.59 13.52
N GLN A 52 6.13 10.53 14.42
CA GLN A 52 5.61 11.84 14.03
C GLN A 52 6.59 12.60 13.13
N ILE A 53 7.87 12.61 13.45
CA ILE A 53 8.91 13.23 12.63
C ILE A 53 8.97 12.56 11.25
N ALA A 54 8.97 11.23 11.19
CA ALA A 54 8.97 10.50 9.92
C ALA A 54 7.73 10.85 9.07
N ALA A 55 6.56 10.89 9.67
CA ALA A 55 5.32 11.25 8.97
C ALA A 55 5.35 12.68 8.43
N GLU A 56 5.89 13.64 9.17
CA GLU A 56 6.03 15.05 8.74
C GLU A 56 6.99 15.22 7.55
N HIS A 57 7.93 14.30 7.36
CA HIS A 57 8.81 14.29 6.17
C HIS A 57 8.17 13.55 4.98
N ILE A 58 7.58 12.39 5.22
CA ILE A 58 7.12 11.47 4.16
C ILE A 58 5.76 11.89 3.56
N VAL A 59 4.82 12.34 4.40
CA VAL A 59 3.46 12.69 3.94
C VAL A 59 3.47 13.80 2.87
N PRO A 60 4.16 14.95 3.07
CA PRO A 60 4.18 15.99 2.04
C PRO A 60 4.81 15.55 0.73
N ILE A 61 5.82 14.68 0.77
CA ILE A 61 6.46 14.15 -0.45
C ILE A 61 5.46 13.32 -1.24
N ALA A 62 4.76 12.39 -0.60
CA ALA A 62 3.75 11.57 -1.26
C ALA A 62 2.67 12.45 -1.92
N GLN A 63 2.13 13.40 -1.17
CA GLN A 63 1.08 14.32 -1.64
C GLN A 63 1.55 15.23 -2.78
N ALA A 64 2.79 15.72 -2.75
CA ALA A 64 3.36 16.54 -3.81
C ALA A 64 3.44 15.80 -5.17
N HIS A 65 3.60 14.48 -5.14
CA HIS A 65 3.58 13.62 -6.33
C HIS A 65 2.19 13.07 -6.67
N GLY A 66 1.15 13.47 -5.93
CA GLY A 66 -0.24 13.04 -6.17
C GLY A 66 -0.55 11.62 -5.71
N ALA A 67 0.30 11.03 -4.88
CA ALA A 67 0.04 9.79 -4.18
C ALA A 67 -0.68 10.07 -2.85
N ALA A 68 -1.66 9.23 -2.48
CA ALA A 68 -2.26 9.31 -1.16
C ALA A 68 -1.26 8.86 -0.08
N ALA A 69 -1.17 9.59 1.02
CA ALA A 69 -0.30 9.25 2.15
C ALA A 69 -1.12 8.66 3.30
N LEU A 70 -0.88 7.40 3.63
CA LEU A 70 -1.58 6.70 4.70
C LEU A 70 -0.62 6.36 5.85
N ILE A 71 -1.10 6.48 7.07
CA ILE A 71 -0.36 6.13 8.29
C ILE A 71 -0.83 4.76 8.79
N ALA A 72 0.12 3.81 8.93
CA ALA A 72 -0.12 2.54 9.60
C ALA A 72 0.38 2.63 11.05
N GLY A 73 -0.46 3.20 11.91
CA GLY A 73 -0.14 3.50 13.31
C GLY A 73 -1.19 4.38 13.96
N ASP A 74 -0.76 5.26 14.88
CA ASP A 74 -1.67 6.11 15.63
C ASP A 74 -2.36 7.19 14.77
N SER A 75 -3.68 7.30 14.90
CA SER A 75 -4.50 8.30 14.20
C SER A 75 -4.14 9.75 14.54
N ARG A 76 -3.53 10.01 15.70
CA ARG A 76 -3.01 11.35 16.05
C ARG A 76 -1.86 11.76 15.15
N THR A 77 -0.97 10.83 14.81
CA THR A 77 0.12 11.07 13.85
C THR A 77 -0.44 11.41 12.49
N ALA A 78 -1.46 10.68 12.01
CA ALA A 78 -2.11 10.99 10.75
C ALA A 78 -2.73 12.41 10.75
N GLY A 79 -3.44 12.77 11.82
CA GLY A 79 -4.03 14.11 11.95
C GLY A 79 -2.99 15.24 11.96
N ARG A 80 -1.89 15.07 12.70
CA ARG A 80 -0.83 16.09 12.81
C ARG A 80 -0.01 16.25 11.54
N SER A 81 0.29 15.15 10.84
CA SER A 81 1.02 15.16 9.56
C SER A 81 0.12 15.53 8.37
N LYS A 82 -1.19 15.64 8.58
CA LYS A 82 -2.21 15.87 7.54
C LYS A 82 -2.20 14.76 6.48
N ALA A 83 -1.99 13.52 6.90
CA ALA A 83 -2.09 12.37 6.02
C ALA A 83 -3.52 12.21 5.47
N ASP A 84 -3.63 11.59 4.29
CA ASP A 84 -4.91 11.36 3.62
C ASP A 84 -5.72 10.23 4.27
N GLY A 85 -5.08 9.37 5.07
CA GLY A 85 -5.78 8.29 5.73
C GLY A 85 -4.96 7.41 6.66
N LEU A 86 -5.59 6.29 7.01
CA LEU A 86 -5.09 5.28 7.93
C LEU A 86 -5.06 3.91 7.26
N HIS A 87 -4.01 3.15 7.52
CA HIS A 87 -3.99 1.70 7.33
C HIS A 87 -4.14 1.04 8.69
N PHE A 88 -5.26 0.35 8.89
CA PHE A 88 -5.62 -0.22 10.18
C PHE A 88 -5.39 -1.74 10.21
N GLU A 89 -4.77 -2.23 11.26
CA GLU A 89 -4.71 -3.65 11.60
C GLU A 89 -5.11 -3.82 13.06
N GLY A 90 -6.14 -4.65 13.32
CA GLY A 90 -6.64 -4.87 14.68
C GLY A 90 -7.93 -5.68 14.72
N SER A 91 -8.71 -5.50 15.79
CA SER A 91 -10.01 -6.13 15.93
C SER A 91 -11.07 -5.50 15.01
N ILE A 92 -12.13 -6.26 14.70
CA ILE A 92 -13.25 -5.73 13.90
C ILE A 92 -13.98 -4.60 14.64
N GLU A 93 -14.06 -4.68 15.96
CA GLU A 93 -14.69 -3.64 16.78
C GLU A 93 -13.91 -2.33 16.67
N ASP A 94 -12.60 -2.37 16.85
CA ASP A 94 -11.73 -1.20 16.70
C ASP A 94 -11.72 -0.65 15.26
N LEU A 95 -11.83 -1.52 14.24
CA LEU A 95 -11.98 -1.10 12.85
C LEU A 95 -13.27 -0.31 12.65
N ARG A 96 -14.41 -0.80 13.15
CA ARG A 96 -15.70 -0.09 13.07
C ARG A 96 -15.66 1.26 13.76
N ASP A 97 -15.03 1.34 14.92
CA ASP A 97 -14.84 2.59 15.66
C ASP A 97 -13.93 3.56 14.88
N THR A 98 -12.88 3.06 14.26
CA THR A 98 -11.97 3.86 13.43
C THR A 98 -12.70 4.41 12.21
N LEU A 99 -13.46 3.58 11.50
CA LEU A 99 -14.28 3.98 10.37
C LEU A 99 -15.31 5.04 10.77
N ALA A 100 -16.10 4.80 11.82
CA ALA A 100 -17.12 5.74 12.29
C ALA A 100 -16.54 7.11 12.65
N LYS A 101 -15.30 7.16 13.14
CA LYS A 101 -14.63 8.38 13.58
C LYS A 101 -13.98 9.16 12.44
N HIS A 102 -13.45 8.47 11.42
CA HIS A 102 -12.59 9.09 10.43
C HIS A 102 -13.19 9.19 9.02
N THR A 103 -14.09 8.29 8.60
CA THR A 103 -14.77 8.38 7.31
C THR A 103 -15.90 9.42 7.32
N PRO A 104 -16.18 10.10 6.22
CA PRO A 104 -15.51 10.07 4.92
C PRO A 104 -14.34 11.06 4.79
N LYS A 105 -13.84 11.63 5.88
CA LYS A 105 -12.82 12.68 5.86
C LYS A 105 -11.41 12.14 5.57
N MET A 106 -11.18 10.88 5.89
CA MET A 106 -9.92 10.16 5.70
C MET A 106 -10.18 8.82 5.03
N ILE A 107 -9.26 8.36 4.23
CA ILE A 107 -9.22 6.98 3.74
C ILE A 107 -8.93 6.06 4.93
N VAL A 108 -9.72 5.02 5.11
CA VAL A 108 -9.46 3.99 6.13
C VAL A 108 -9.44 2.62 5.48
N GLY A 109 -8.24 2.09 5.28
CA GLY A 109 -8.05 0.73 4.80
C GLY A 109 -7.76 -0.24 5.91
N ALA A 110 -7.98 -1.52 5.67
CA ALA A 110 -7.81 -2.58 6.66
C ALA A 110 -6.91 -3.72 6.19
N GLY A 111 -5.95 -4.11 7.04
CA GLY A 111 -5.11 -5.29 6.89
C GLY A 111 -5.54 -6.45 7.81
N GLY A 112 -4.68 -7.47 7.90
CA GLY A 112 -4.88 -8.61 8.81
C GLY A 112 -5.83 -9.70 8.31
N ALA A 113 -6.29 -9.63 7.06
CA ALA A 113 -7.12 -10.65 6.42
C ALA A 113 -6.28 -11.87 6.04
N SER A 114 -6.22 -12.87 6.91
CA SER A 114 -5.43 -14.09 6.69
C SER A 114 -6.23 -15.25 6.06
N GLU A 115 -7.55 -15.14 5.97
CA GLU A 115 -8.46 -16.15 5.40
C GLU A 115 -9.77 -15.49 4.95
N ARG A 116 -10.55 -16.23 4.13
CA ARG A 116 -11.78 -15.70 3.51
C ARG A 116 -12.80 -15.20 4.52
N HIS A 117 -13.01 -15.97 5.60
CA HIS A 117 -13.97 -15.58 6.65
C HIS A 117 -13.59 -14.24 7.28
N LYS A 118 -12.31 -14.08 7.63
CA LYS A 118 -11.79 -12.81 8.19
C LYS A 118 -11.88 -11.65 7.20
N ALA A 119 -11.62 -11.93 5.91
CA ALA A 119 -11.78 -10.91 4.87
C ALA A 119 -13.23 -10.43 4.74
N LEU A 120 -14.21 -11.35 4.81
CA LEU A 120 -15.64 -10.99 4.79
C LEU A 120 -16.06 -10.18 6.01
N GLU A 121 -15.59 -10.54 7.21
CA GLU A 121 -15.86 -9.76 8.43
C GLU A 121 -15.31 -8.32 8.31
N ILE A 122 -14.11 -8.16 7.73
CA ILE A 122 -13.52 -6.85 7.45
C ILE A 122 -14.36 -6.11 6.40
N GLY A 123 -14.76 -6.78 5.32
CA GLY A 123 -15.58 -6.20 4.26
C GLY A 123 -16.95 -5.71 4.74
N GLU A 124 -17.59 -6.43 5.67
CA GLU A 124 -18.84 -6.01 6.31
C GLU A 124 -18.72 -4.67 7.06
N ALA A 125 -17.53 -4.32 7.53
CA ALA A 125 -17.27 -3.02 8.14
C ALA A 125 -17.11 -1.89 7.09
N GLN A 126 -17.01 -2.22 5.80
CA GLN A 126 -16.90 -1.29 4.67
C GLN A 126 -15.69 -0.34 4.75
N PRO A 127 -14.46 -0.85 4.88
CA PRO A 127 -13.26 -0.02 4.70
C PRO A 127 -13.11 0.44 3.23
N ASP A 128 -12.31 1.47 3.00
CA ASP A 128 -12.03 1.96 1.65
C ASP A 128 -11.20 0.98 0.81
N TYR A 129 -10.44 0.10 1.45
CA TYR A 129 -9.74 -1.04 0.81
C TYR A 129 -9.42 -2.14 1.83
N ILE A 130 -9.13 -3.34 1.32
CA ILE A 130 -8.58 -4.44 2.10
C ILE A 130 -7.15 -4.77 1.65
N PHE A 131 -6.27 -5.14 2.60
CA PHE A 131 -4.87 -5.49 2.31
C PHE A 131 -4.63 -6.98 2.56
N PHE A 132 -4.19 -7.70 1.54
CA PHE A 132 -3.82 -9.10 1.60
C PHE A 132 -2.30 -9.27 1.70
N GLY A 133 -1.84 -9.67 2.87
CA GLY A 133 -0.45 -9.85 3.22
C GLY A 133 -0.10 -9.25 4.56
N LYS A 134 1.20 -9.14 4.80
CA LYS A 134 1.78 -8.38 5.92
C LYS A 134 2.67 -7.30 5.36
N ILE A 135 2.75 -6.17 6.03
CA ILE A 135 3.62 -5.04 5.63
C ILE A 135 5.08 -5.46 5.39
N GLU A 136 5.59 -6.41 6.18
CA GLU A 136 6.94 -6.98 6.04
C GLU A 136 6.93 -8.40 5.45
N GLY A 137 5.94 -8.70 4.60
CA GLY A 137 5.72 -10.04 4.04
C GLY A 137 6.52 -10.36 2.78
N ASP A 138 7.21 -9.41 2.20
CA ASP A 138 7.99 -9.49 0.97
C ASP A 138 9.41 -10.10 1.19
N ILE A 139 9.47 -11.23 1.87
CA ILE A 139 10.72 -11.93 2.19
C ILE A 139 11.22 -12.86 1.07
N LYS A 140 10.42 -13.04 0.02
CA LYS A 140 10.72 -13.88 -1.15
C LYS A 140 10.58 -13.07 -2.43
N PRO A 141 11.23 -13.51 -3.54
CA PRO A 141 11.10 -12.85 -4.84
C PRO A 141 9.65 -12.70 -5.31
N GLU A 142 8.84 -13.70 -5.05
CA GLU A 142 7.44 -13.79 -5.49
C GLU A 142 6.47 -13.46 -4.35
N PRO A 143 5.24 -12.99 -4.66
CA PRO A 143 4.21 -12.80 -3.66
C PRO A 143 3.82 -14.11 -3.00
N HIS A 144 3.35 -14.05 -1.77
CA HIS A 144 2.94 -15.25 -1.07
C HIS A 144 1.69 -15.88 -1.73
N PRO A 145 1.69 -17.17 -2.12
CA PRO A 145 0.58 -17.78 -2.88
C PRO A 145 -0.79 -17.66 -2.21
N LYS A 146 -0.84 -17.71 -0.87
CA LYS A 146 -2.09 -17.52 -0.12
C LYS A 146 -2.68 -16.12 -0.30
N ASN A 147 -1.83 -15.09 -0.38
CA ASN A 147 -2.29 -13.71 -0.59
C ASN A 147 -2.84 -13.54 -1.99
N LEU A 148 -2.18 -14.13 -3.00
CA LEU A 148 -2.68 -14.14 -4.39
C LEU A 148 -4.06 -14.84 -4.48
N ALA A 149 -4.20 -16.01 -3.88
CA ALA A 149 -5.47 -16.76 -3.88
C ALA A 149 -6.62 -16.02 -3.15
N LEU A 150 -6.30 -15.25 -2.09
CA LEU A 150 -7.28 -14.42 -1.40
C LEU A 150 -7.69 -13.21 -2.25
N ALA A 151 -6.73 -12.55 -2.90
CA ALA A 151 -7.00 -11.40 -3.74
C ALA A 151 -7.79 -11.76 -4.99
N GLU A 152 -7.42 -12.84 -5.69
CA GLU A 152 -8.16 -13.34 -6.86
C GLU A 152 -9.63 -13.66 -6.51
N TRP A 153 -9.83 -14.35 -5.40
CA TRP A 153 -11.18 -14.64 -4.91
C TRP A 153 -11.93 -13.35 -4.56
N TRP A 154 -11.27 -12.40 -3.87
CA TRP A 154 -11.87 -11.13 -3.44
C TRP A 154 -12.26 -10.26 -4.63
N ALA A 155 -11.32 -10.01 -5.53
CA ALA A 155 -11.53 -9.19 -6.73
C ALA A 155 -12.64 -9.75 -7.65
N SER A 156 -12.90 -11.07 -7.61
CA SER A 156 -13.98 -11.69 -8.40
C SER A 156 -15.38 -11.52 -7.79
N MET A 157 -15.51 -11.14 -6.51
CA MET A 157 -16.78 -11.19 -5.78
C MET A 157 -17.15 -9.92 -5.00
N VAL A 158 -16.19 -9.06 -4.70
CA VAL A 158 -16.38 -7.93 -3.78
C VAL A 158 -15.92 -6.63 -4.46
N GLU A 159 -16.72 -5.58 -4.37
CA GLU A 159 -16.43 -4.29 -4.99
C GLU A 159 -15.40 -3.44 -4.22
N ILE A 160 -15.16 -3.75 -2.92
CA ILE A 160 -14.15 -3.04 -2.13
C ILE A 160 -12.77 -3.35 -2.71
N PRO A 161 -12.00 -2.33 -3.13
CA PRO A 161 -10.68 -2.53 -3.71
C PRO A 161 -9.74 -3.31 -2.80
N CYS A 162 -8.82 -4.08 -3.40
CA CYS A 162 -7.80 -4.77 -2.62
C CYS A 162 -6.37 -4.41 -3.02
N ILE A 163 -5.50 -4.46 -2.02
CA ILE A 163 -4.04 -4.35 -2.17
C ILE A 163 -3.44 -5.73 -1.89
N VAL A 164 -2.55 -6.20 -2.76
CA VAL A 164 -1.79 -7.44 -2.55
C VAL A 164 -0.35 -7.09 -2.24
N MET A 165 0.22 -7.67 -1.19
CA MET A 165 1.66 -7.55 -0.93
C MET A 165 2.46 -8.32 -1.98
N GLY A 166 3.31 -7.63 -2.72
CA GLY A 166 4.25 -8.19 -3.69
C GLY A 166 5.39 -8.96 -3.05
N GLY A 167 6.30 -9.43 -3.87
CA GLY A 167 7.58 -10.00 -3.44
C GLY A 167 8.68 -8.94 -3.35
N ASN A 168 9.91 -9.38 -3.03
CA ASN A 168 11.08 -8.49 -2.99
C ASN A 168 11.77 -8.31 -4.35
N GLU A 169 11.20 -8.84 -5.42
CA GLU A 169 11.60 -8.56 -6.80
C GLU A 169 10.50 -7.77 -7.53
N VAL A 170 10.90 -6.81 -8.36
CA VAL A 170 9.99 -5.95 -9.12
C VAL A 170 9.05 -6.74 -10.02
N ALA A 171 9.52 -7.83 -10.61
CA ALA A 171 8.72 -8.70 -11.48
C ALA A 171 7.49 -9.31 -10.80
N SER A 172 7.46 -9.33 -9.46
CA SER A 172 6.35 -9.83 -8.66
C SER A 172 5.03 -9.07 -8.88
N VAL A 173 5.08 -7.84 -9.42
CA VAL A 173 3.89 -7.02 -9.72
C VAL A 173 2.97 -7.72 -10.73
N VAL A 174 3.51 -8.53 -11.63
CA VAL A 174 2.72 -9.22 -12.67
C VAL A 174 1.78 -10.23 -12.03
N ALA A 175 2.31 -11.13 -11.19
CA ALA A 175 1.49 -12.14 -10.52
C ALA A 175 0.43 -11.51 -9.59
N ALA A 176 0.75 -10.38 -8.94
CA ALA A 176 -0.22 -9.64 -8.14
C ALA A 176 -1.34 -9.02 -9.01
N ALA A 177 -0.98 -8.40 -10.14
CA ALA A 177 -1.95 -7.79 -11.04
C ALA A 177 -2.88 -8.83 -11.71
N GLU A 178 -2.36 -10.01 -12.04
CA GLU A 178 -3.13 -11.13 -12.64
C GLU A 178 -4.27 -11.62 -11.73
N THR A 179 -4.23 -11.35 -10.43
CA THR A 179 -5.35 -11.64 -9.50
C THR A 179 -6.59 -10.78 -9.74
N GLY A 180 -6.47 -9.69 -10.48
CA GLY A 180 -7.52 -8.67 -10.61
C GLY A 180 -7.51 -7.64 -9.49
N ALA A 181 -6.53 -7.68 -8.58
CA ALA A 181 -6.37 -6.67 -7.53
C ALA A 181 -6.10 -5.29 -8.14
N GLU A 182 -6.72 -4.25 -7.57
CA GLU A 182 -6.55 -2.87 -8.02
C GLU A 182 -5.16 -2.33 -7.67
N PHE A 183 -4.51 -2.90 -6.64
CA PHE A 183 -3.22 -2.40 -6.19
C PHE A 183 -2.27 -3.53 -5.80
N VAL A 184 -0.97 -3.30 -6.06
CA VAL A 184 0.14 -4.13 -5.56
C VAL A 184 1.06 -3.29 -4.69
N ALA A 185 1.34 -3.76 -3.47
CA ALA A 185 2.25 -3.11 -2.54
C ALA A 185 3.68 -3.61 -2.73
N LEU A 186 4.63 -2.69 -2.86
CA LEU A 186 6.06 -2.97 -2.94
C LEU A 186 6.82 -2.27 -1.81
N ARG A 187 7.80 -2.95 -1.25
CA ARG A 187 8.72 -2.47 -0.20
C ARG A 187 10.17 -2.70 -0.62
N LEU A 188 10.76 -3.85 -0.28
CA LEU A 188 12.17 -4.15 -0.58
C LEU A 188 12.48 -4.14 -2.08
N ALA A 189 11.56 -4.62 -2.91
CA ALA A 189 11.68 -4.59 -4.37
C ALA A 189 12.01 -3.19 -4.93
N VAL A 190 11.60 -2.14 -4.23
CA VAL A 190 11.86 -0.74 -4.62
C VAL A 190 13.04 -0.17 -3.85
N PHE A 191 13.00 -0.21 -2.52
CA PHE A 191 13.94 0.53 -1.69
C PHE A 191 15.31 -0.17 -1.53
N GLU A 192 15.41 -1.45 -1.87
CA GLU A 192 16.67 -2.23 -1.92
C GLU A 192 17.04 -2.63 -3.35
N HIS A 193 16.40 -2.04 -4.38
CA HIS A 193 16.70 -2.35 -5.76
C HIS A 193 18.15 -1.97 -6.12
N PRO A 194 18.90 -2.85 -6.80
CA PRO A 194 20.32 -2.58 -7.11
C PRO A 194 20.58 -1.30 -7.90
N GLU A 195 19.67 -0.94 -8.79
CA GLU A 195 19.74 0.28 -9.62
C GLU A 195 18.98 1.46 -9.02
N GLY A 196 18.54 1.33 -7.79
CA GLY A 196 17.82 2.37 -7.05
C GLY A 196 16.30 2.40 -7.25
N PRO A 197 15.58 3.19 -6.41
CA PRO A 197 14.13 3.22 -6.37
C PRO A 197 13.49 3.69 -7.68
N ALA A 198 14.09 4.65 -8.37
CA ALA A 198 13.58 5.17 -9.64
C ALA A 198 13.55 4.09 -10.73
N ALA A 199 14.62 3.29 -10.87
CA ALA A 199 14.67 2.20 -11.82
C ALA A 199 13.64 1.12 -11.52
N ALA A 200 13.45 0.79 -10.23
CA ALA A 200 12.45 -0.17 -9.79
C ALA A 200 11.04 0.26 -10.17
N ILE A 201 10.66 1.52 -9.92
CA ILE A 201 9.34 2.06 -10.24
C ILE A 201 9.10 2.13 -11.75
N ALA A 202 10.09 2.60 -12.52
CA ALA A 202 9.99 2.61 -13.99
C ALA A 202 9.75 1.20 -14.54
N THR A 203 10.50 0.20 -14.05
CA THR A 203 10.36 -1.20 -14.45
C THR A 203 9.00 -1.77 -14.04
N ALA A 204 8.56 -1.52 -12.80
CA ALA A 204 7.25 -1.98 -12.31
C ALA A 204 6.10 -1.43 -13.17
N ASN A 205 6.10 -0.13 -13.45
CA ASN A 205 5.08 0.49 -14.30
C ASN A 205 5.09 -0.08 -15.72
N ALA A 206 6.27 -0.26 -16.34
CA ALA A 206 6.38 -0.86 -17.66
C ALA A 206 5.82 -2.29 -17.71
N LEU A 207 6.08 -3.11 -16.69
CA LEU A 207 5.53 -4.46 -16.56
C LEU A 207 4.00 -4.44 -16.41
N LEU A 208 3.47 -3.53 -15.59
CA LEU A 208 2.03 -3.38 -15.42
C LEU A 208 1.34 -2.87 -16.70
N ASP A 209 1.97 -1.92 -17.42
CA ASP A 209 1.45 -1.42 -18.69
C ASP A 209 1.36 -2.51 -19.75
N GLU A 210 2.38 -3.40 -19.80
CA GLU A 210 2.46 -4.48 -20.78
C GLU A 210 1.55 -5.69 -20.41
N LYS A 211 1.46 -6.06 -19.12
CA LYS A 211 0.98 -7.38 -18.69
C LYS A 211 -0.25 -7.35 -17.79
N ALA A 212 -0.52 -6.22 -17.09
CA ALA A 212 -1.67 -6.19 -16.18
C ALA A 212 -3.00 -6.29 -16.95
N PRO A 213 -3.99 -7.05 -16.45
CA PRO A 213 -5.35 -7.00 -16.94
C PRO A 213 -5.93 -5.59 -16.87
N ARG A 214 -6.78 -5.24 -17.85
CA ARG A 214 -7.51 -3.97 -17.86
C ARG A 214 -8.90 -4.17 -17.27
N PHE A 215 -9.27 -3.31 -16.31
CA PHE A 215 -10.53 -3.45 -15.57
C PHE A 215 -11.78 -3.13 -16.41
N ASN A 216 -11.62 -2.39 -17.52
CA ASN A 216 -12.72 -1.96 -18.40
C ASN A 216 -12.63 -2.54 -19.80
N ALA A 217 -11.92 -3.66 -19.97
CA ALA A 217 -11.74 -4.32 -21.26
C ALA A 217 -12.86 -5.33 -21.56
#